data_6c9af08e5c40d73257f2835cc663def5
#
_entry.id   6c9af08e5c40d73257f2835cc663def5
#
_cell.length_a   1.000
_cell.length_b   1.000
_cell.length_c   1.000
_cell.angle_alpha   90.00
_cell.angle_beta   90.00
_cell.angle_gamma   90.00
#
_symmetry.space_group_name_H-M   'P 1'
#
loop_
_entity.id
_entity.type
_entity.pdbx_description
1 polymer ?
#
loop_
_entity_poly.entity_id
_entity_poly.type
_entity_poly.pdbx_seq_one_letter_code
_entity_poly.pdbx_strand_id
1 'polypeptide(L)'
;MKKEMEIKLNNVCAFGDSVMKGIVADRDNSTERGLKYRICEMGFAERCRRNLNIEVDNFARFGGIVSQGTKLVERYKEKIRHSDFVLFEFGGNDCDYDWSAIAKDPREVHKPKTPMQQFVEIYSSMIDTVKSLGSTPVLMSLPVLDPERFFNYVTQGLNKSNVLKWLGGTVLSIDRWHGMYNMAVFRLGAMKKVPVIDITSVFLEKKNYSEYICEDGIHPNERGHGLIEGAIMEFLQERRVALL
;
A
#
# COMPACT_ATOMS: atom_id res chain seq x y z
N MET A 1 20.59 -31.17 -11.78
CA MET A 1 20.55 -29.72 -11.94
C MET A 1 19.10 -29.37 -12.36
N LYS A 2 18.29 -28.78 -11.47
CA LYS A 2 17.00 -28.18 -11.89
C LYS A 2 17.35 -26.96 -12.73
N LYS A 3 16.88 -26.91 -13.97
CA LYS A 3 16.93 -25.73 -14.82
C LYS A 3 16.17 -24.64 -14.05
N GLU A 4 16.86 -23.66 -13.49
CA GLU A 4 16.23 -22.47 -12.93
C GLU A 4 15.46 -21.83 -14.10
N MET A 5 14.15 -21.78 -14.00
CA MET A 5 13.31 -21.10 -14.98
C MET A 5 13.54 -19.60 -14.80
N GLU A 6 14.18 -18.98 -15.76
CA GLU A 6 14.26 -17.54 -15.86
C GLU A 6 12.84 -17.00 -16.06
N ILE A 7 12.35 -16.23 -15.10
CA ILE A 7 11.00 -15.64 -15.19
C ILE A 7 11.12 -14.39 -16.07
N LYS A 8 10.44 -14.42 -17.21
CA LYS A 8 10.36 -13.26 -18.10
C LYS A 8 9.34 -12.27 -17.57
N LEU A 9 9.67 -10.99 -17.54
CA LEU A 9 8.82 -9.91 -17.10
C LEU A 9 8.51 -8.95 -18.24
N ASN A 10 7.27 -8.93 -18.71
CA ASN A 10 6.79 -8.03 -19.76
C ASN A 10 5.58 -7.23 -19.31
N ASN A 11 4.59 -7.92 -18.71
CA ASN A 11 3.29 -7.37 -18.40
C ASN A 11 2.96 -7.52 -16.92
N VAL A 12 2.63 -6.44 -16.26
CA VAL A 12 2.24 -6.39 -14.84
C VAL A 12 0.87 -5.75 -14.70
N CYS A 13 -0.04 -6.41 -13.99
CA CYS A 13 -1.24 -5.76 -13.47
C CYS A 13 -0.96 -5.33 -12.03
N ALA A 14 -1.31 -4.09 -11.69
CA ALA A 14 -1.14 -3.55 -10.34
C ALA A 14 -2.51 -3.15 -9.75
N PHE A 15 -2.79 -3.64 -8.53
CA PHE A 15 -3.98 -3.33 -7.76
C PHE A 15 -3.57 -2.85 -6.38
N GLY A 16 -4.19 -1.79 -5.93
CA GLY A 16 -3.82 -1.20 -4.65
C GLY A 16 -4.59 0.08 -4.38
N ASP A 17 -4.04 0.84 -3.47
CA ASP A 17 -4.62 2.11 -3.05
C ASP A 17 -3.90 3.32 -3.66
N SER A 18 -3.85 4.42 -2.92
CA SER A 18 -3.21 5.67 -3.36
C SER A 18 -1.70 5.55 -3.48
N VAL A 19 -1.05 4.69 -2.70
CA VAL A 19 0.41 4.46 -2.78
C VAL A 19 0.74 3.77 -4.11
N MET A 20 0.05 2.69 -4.44
CA MET A 20 0.19 1.99 -5.73
C MET A 20 -0.15 2.91 -6.90
N LYS A 21 -1.13 3.80 -6.72
CA LYS A 21 -1.52 4.78 -7.74
C LYS A 21 -0.47 5.87 -7.96
N GLY A 22 0.48 6.02 -7.05
CA GLY A 22 1.51 7.05 -7.10
C GLY A 22 1.02 8.42 -6.65
N ILE A 23 0.10 8.49 -5.67
CA ILE A 23 -0.40 9.76 -5.13
C ILE A 23 0.64 10.38 -4.22
N VAL A 24 0.81 11.69 -4.39
CA VAL A 24 1.56 12.57 -3.49
C VAL A 24 0.67 13.72 -3.02
N ALA A 25 0.98 14.27 -1.85
CA ALA A 25 0.29 15.41 -1.26
C ALA A 25 1.23 16.62 -1.26
N ASP A 26 0.88 17.65 -2.02
CA ASP A 26 1.60 18.92 -2.03
C ASP A 26 0.90 19.94 -1.15
N ARG A 27 1.64 20.89 -0.57
CA ARG A 27 1.06 22.02 0.14
C ARG A 27 0.22 22.88 -0.82
N ASP A 28 -1.00 23.17 -0.40
CA ASP A 28 -1.88 24.09 -1.11
C ASP A 28 -2.77 24.83 -0.11
N ASN A 29 -2.37 26.04 0.24
CA ASN A 29 -3.08 26.88 1.22
C ASN A 29 -4.47 27.34 0.72
N SER A 30 -4.83 27.08 -0.54
CA SER A 30 -6.16 27.34 -1.06
C SER A 30 -7.18 26.25 -0.70
N THR A 31 -6.72 25.09 -0.21
CA THR A 31 -7.58 24.00 0.22
C THR A 31 -7.86 24.08 1.74
N GLU A 32 -9.02 23.57 2.16
CA GLU A 32 -9.45 23.57 3.56
C GLU A 32 -8.46 22.83 4.48
N ARG A 33 -7.79 21.78 3.97
CA ARG A 33 -6.79 21.00 4.70
C ARG A 33 -5.34 21.38 4.40
N GLY A 34 -5.11 22.42 3.60
CA GLY A 34 -3.78 22.90 3.24
C GLY A 34 -2.98 21.95 2.33
N LEU A 35 -3.63 20.93 1.76
CA LEU A 35 -3.00 19.91 0.91
C LEU A 35 -3.82 19.68 -0.36
N LYS A 36 -3.11 19.43 -1.47
CA LYS A 36 -3.66 19.00 -2.75
C LYS A 36 -3.02 17.68 -3.17
N TYR A 37 -3.86 16.71 -3.52
CA TYR A 37 -3.40 15.41 -4.00
C TYR A 37 -3.28 15.40 -5.52
N ARG A 38 -2.20 14.80 -6.00
CA ARG A 38 -1.98 14.55 -7.43
C ARG A 38 -1.28 13.22 -7.65
N ILE A 39 -1.35 12.70 -8.86
CA ILE A 39 -0.52 11.58 -9.29
C ILE A 39 0.90 12.12 -9.53
N CYS A 40 1.90 11.51 -8.92
CA CYS A 40 3.30 11.80 -9.15
C CYS A 40 3.72 11.26 -10.51
N GLU A 41 4.20 12.11 -11.40
CA GLU A 41 4.71 11.70 -12.72
C GLU A 41 5.89 10.72 -12.62
N MET A 42 6.63 10.80 -11.51
CA MET A 42 7.73 9.92 -11.15
C MET A 42 7.36 9.00 -9.97
N GLY A 43 6.10 8.57 -9.90
CA GLY A 43 5.67 7.52 -8.98
C GLY A 43 6.39 6.20 -9.27
N PHE A 44 6.56 5.34 -8.25
CA PHE A 44 7.38 4.13 -8.39
C PHE A 44 6.94 3.20 -9.53
N ALA A 45 5.63 3.05 -9.76
CA ALA A 45 5.12 2.22 -10.85
C ALA A 45 5.53 2.74 -12.23
N GLU A 46 5.50 4.07 -12.45
CA GLU A 46 5.96 4.68 -13.69
C GLU A 46 7.48 4.63 -13.84
N ARG A 47 8.24 4.80 -12.75
CA ARG A 47 9.70 4.60 -12.73
C ARG A 47 10.07 3.17 -13.15
N CYS A 48 9.42 2.16 -12.53
CA CYS A 48 9.63 0.75 -12.89
C CYS A 48 9.25 0.49 -14.35
N ARG A 49 8.11 0.99 -14.83
CA ARG A 49 7.68 0.84 -16.22
C ARG A 49 8.74 1.33 -17.21
N ARG A 50 9.31 2.52 -16.96
CA ARG A 50 10.35 3.11 -17.81
C ARG A 50 11.69 2.37 -17.72
N ASN A 51 12.16 2.11 -16.49
CA ASN A 51 13.49 1.56 -16.25
C ASN A 51 13.60 0.09 -16.63
N LEU A 52 12.50 -0.67 -16.53
CA LEU A 52 12.43 -2.07 -16.89
C LEU A 52 11.91 -2.30 -18.32
N ASN A 53 11.42 -1.24 -18.98
CA ASN A 53 10.80 -1.31 -20.31
C ASN A 53 9.67 -2.35 -20.37
N ILE A 54 8.79 -2.35 -19.38
CA ILE A 54 7.65 -3.28 -19.24
C ILE A 54 6.31 -2.53 -19.37
N GLU A 55 5.24 -3.28 -19.66
CA GLU A 55 3.89 -2.76 -19.62
C GLU A 55 3.31 -2.90 -18.21
N VAL A 56 2.70 -1.83 -17.68
CA VAL A 56 2.06 -1.81 -16.36
C VAL A 56 0.62 -1.31 -16.50
N ASP A 57 -0.33 -2.23 -16.33
CA ASP A 57 -1.75 -1.90 -16.21
C ASP A 57 -2.06 -1.57 -14.72
N ASN A 58 -2.04 -0.29 -14.35
CA ASN A 58 -2.27 0.16 -12.96
C ASN A 58 -3.76 0.45 -12.70
N PHE A 59 -4.45 -0.45 -12.00
CA PHE A 59 -5.86 -0.36 -11.62
C PHE A 59 -6.09 0.19 -10.20
N ALA A 60 -5.05 0.64 -9.53
CA ALA A 60 -5.11 1.17 -8.16
C ALA A 60 -6.04 2.39 -8.04
N ARG A 61 -6.63 2.57 -6.87
CA ARG A 61 -7.60 3.64 -6.60
C ARG A 61 -7.24 4.40 -5.32
N PHE A 62 -7.38 5.71 -5.37
CA PHE A 62 -7.28 6.54 -4.17
C PHE A 62 -8.25 6.04 -3.10
N GLY A 63 -7.77 5.83 -1.87
CA GLY A 63 -8.58 5.31 -0.76
C GLY A 63 -9.02 3.85 -0.92
N GLY A 64 -8.38 3.07 -1.82
CA GLY A 64 -8.73 1.68 -2.10
C GLY A 64 -8.56 0.76 -0.89
N ILE A 65 -9.53 -0.17 -0.70
CA ILE A 65 -9.48 -1.24 0.30
C ILE A 65 -9.62 -2.61 -0.37
N VAL A 66 -9.25 -3.68 0.30
CA VAL A 66 -9.25 -5.05 -0.28
C VAL A 66 -10.59 -5.47 -0.89
N SER A 67 -11.72 -5.07 -0.29
CA SER A 67 -13.05 -5.42 -0.82
C SER A 67 -13.35 -4.75 -2.17
N GLN A 68 -12.79 -3.56 -2.41
CA GLN A 68 -12.83 -2.90 -3.72
C GLN A 68 -11.84 -3.55 -4.68
N GLY A 69 -10.67 -3.97 -4.19
CA GLY A 69 -9.67 -4.73 -4.94
C GLY A 69 -10.25 -5.99 -5.56
N THR A 70 -11.05 -6.76 -4.80
CA THR A 70 -11.75 -7.96 -5.30
C THR A 70 -12.60 -7.66 -6.52
N LYS A 71 -13.40 -6.57 -6.49
CA LYS A 71 -14.24 -6.17 -7.64
C LYS A 71 -13.41 -5.80 -8.86
N LEU A 72 -12.23 -5.21 -8.65
CA LEU A 72 -11.32 -4.87 -9.75
C LEU A 72 -10.66 -6.13 -10.35
N VAL A 73 -10.22 -7.07 -9.51
CA VAL A 73 -9.68 -8.37 -9.96
C VAL A 73 -10.72 -9.11 -10.82
N GLU A 74 -11.98 -9.18 -10.37
CA GLU A 74 -13.05 -9.77 -11.15
C GLU A 74 -13.26 -9.07 -12.50
N ARG A 75 -13.27 -7.72 -12.49
CA ARG A 75 -13.50 -6.90 -13.70
C ARG A 75 -12.38 -7.06 -14.73
N TYR A 76 -11.15 -7.24 -14.29
CA TYR A 76 -9.97 -7.27 -15.17
C TYR A 76 -9.34 -8.65 -15.33
N LYS A 77 -10.12 -9.74 -15.12
CA LYS A 77 -9.64 -11.12 -15.25
C LYS A 77 -8.91 -11.39 -16.55
N GLU A 78 -9.40 -10.85 -17.66
CA GLU A 78 -8.76 -11.07 -18.97
C GLU A 78 -7.38 -10.40 -19.05
N LYS A 79 -7.20 -9.22 -18.46
CA LYS A 79 -5.89 -8.58 -18.35
C LYS A 79 -4.96 -9.41 -17.47
N ILE A 80 -5.46 -9.91 -16.33
CA ILE A 80 -4.71 -10.76 -15.40
C ILE A 80 -4.23 -12.03 -16.10
N ARG A 81 -5.05 -12.70 -16.91
CA ARG A 81 -4.66 -13.92 -17.68
C ARG A 81 -3.46 -13.70 -18.60
N HIS A 82 -3.25 -12.47 -19.05
CA HIS A 82 -2.17 -12.09 -19.96
C HIS A 82 -1.03 -11.35 -19.26
N SER A 83 -1.05 -11.27 -17.94
CA SER A 83 0.03 -10.66 -17.16
C SER A 83 0.95 -11.71 -16.53
N ASP A 84 2.24 -11.45 -16.51
CA ASP A 84 3.24 -12.30 -15.88
C ASP A 84 3.10 -12.24 -14.35
N PHE A 85 2.87 -11.01 -13.84
CA PHE A 85 2.69 -10.74 -12.42
C PHE A 85 1.47 -9.89 -12.15
N VAL A 86 0.87 -10.14 -10.98
CA VAL A 86 -0.17 -9.27 -10.40
C VAL A 86 0.36 -8.76 -9.07
N LEU A 87 0.62 -7.45 -9.03
CA LEU A 87 1.15 -6.76 -7.85
C LEU A 87 0.01 -6.22 -7.00
N PHE A 88 0.02 -6.55 -5.72
CA PHE A 88 -0.98 -6.10 -4.75
C PHE A 88 -0.35 -5.26 -3.64
N GLU A 89 -0.94 -4.10 -3.38
CA GLU A 89 -0.60 -3.23 -2.24
C GLU A 89 -1.90 -2.72 -1.60
N PHE A 90 -2.31 -3.33 -0.47
CA PHE A 90 -3.49 -2.99 0.31
C PHE A 90 -3.21 -3.15 1.80
N GLY A 91 -3.86 -2.34 2.62
CA GLY A 91 -3.80 -2.42 4.07
C GLY A 91 -3.83 -1.06 4.74
N GLY A 92 -3.20 -0.05 4.14
CA GLY A 92 -3.15 1.30 4.70
C GLY A 92 -4.53 1.92 4.92
N ASN A 93 -5.41 1.80 3.93
CA ASN A 93 -6.79 2.25 4.09
C ASN A 93 -7.67 1.25 4.85
N ASP A 94 -7.35 -0.05 4.79
CA ASP A 94 -8.11 -1.08 5.48
C ASP A 94 -8.03 -0.93 7.01
N CYS A 95 -6.85 -0.56 7.53
CA CYS A 95 -6.62 -0.33 8.95
C CYS A 95 -7.12 1.02 9.47
N ASP A 96 -7.55 1.91 8.59
CA ASP A 96 -7.99 3.26 8.94
C ASP A 96 -9.40 3.28 9.54
N TYR A 97 -9.71 4.35 10.27
CA TYR A 97 -10.94 4.49 11.05
C TYR A 97 -11.74 5.72 10.61
N ASP A 98 -13.00 5.79 11.09
CA ASP A 98 -13.79 7.03 11.04
C ASP A 98 -13.41 7.95 12.20
N TRP A 99 -12.44 8.82 11.94
CA TRP A 99 -11.90 9.76 12.93
C TRP A 99 -12.95 10.76 13.41
N SER A 100 -13.96 11.09 12.60
CA SER A 100 -15.02 12.00 13.00
C SER A 100 -15.97 11.34 14.00
N ALA A 101 -16.29 10.07 13.80
CA ALA A 101 -17.08 9.29 14.76
C ALA A 101 -16.33 9.13 16.09
N ILE A 102 -15.04 8.83 16.06
CA ILE A 102 -14.18 8.73 17.26
C ILE A 102 -14.12 10.07 18.01
N ALA A 103 -13.94 11.18 17.29
CA ALA A 103 -13.89 12.51 17.88
C ALA A 103 -15.21 12.89 18.55
N LYS A 104 -16.35 12.38 18.04
CA LYS A 104 -17.69 12.62 18.58
C LYS A 104 -17.95 11.81 19.86
N ASP A 105 -17.66 10.51 19.86
CA ASP A 105 -17.74 9.67 21.08
C ASP A 105 -16.58 8.66 21.16
N PRO A 106 -15.53 8.97 21.92
CA PRO A 106 -14.36 8.09 22.06
C PRO A 106 -14.61 6.87 22.96
N ARG A 107 -15.83 6.71 23.54
CA ARG A 107 -16.16 5.56 24.40
C ARG A 107 -16.87 4.46 23.63
N GLU A 108 -17.40 4.75 22.44
CA GLU A 108 -17.99 3.75 21.57
C GLU A 108 -16.93 2.79 21.00
N VAL A 109 -17.40 1.62 20.58
CA VAL A 109 -16.55 0.64 19.89
C VAL A 109 -16.44 1.03 18.42
N HIS A 110 -15.26 1.51 18.02
CA HIS A 110 -14.94 1.83 16.65
C HIS A 110 -14.19 0.67 15.98
N LYS A 111 -14.54 0.38 14.73
CA LYS A 111 -13.90 -0.67 13.94
C LYS A 111 -13.12 -0.04 12.78
N PRO A 112 -12.00 -0.64 12.36
CA PRO A 112 -11.33 -0.20 11.13
C PRO A 112 -12.23 -0.44 9.92
N LYS A 113 -11.94 0.23 8.80
CA LYS A 113 -12.71 0.11 7.55
C LYS A 113 -12.85 -1.34 7.09
N THR A 114 -11.80 -2.14 7.26
CA THR A 114 -11.82 -3.59 7.04
C THR A 114 -11.24 -4.30 8.27
N PRO A 115 -12.05 -4.92 9.14
CA PRO A 115 -11.54 -5.68 10.29
C PRO A 115 -10.51 -6.73 9.88
N MET A 116 -9.49 -6.95 10.71
CA MET A 116 -8.32 -7.78 10.41
C MET A 116 -8.68 -9.18 9.86
N GLN A 117 -9.63 -9.87 10.46
CA GLN A 117 -10.04 -11.19 9.98
C GLN A 117 -10.60 -11.10 8.55
N GLN A 118 -11.49 -10.15 8.30
CA GLN A 118 -12.08 -9.91 6.98
C GLN A 118 -11.02 -9.49 5.95
N PHE A 119 -10.04 -8.65 6.37
CA PHE A 119 -8.90 -8.26 5.52
C PHE A 119 -8.14 -9.49 5.03
N VAL A 120 -7.76 -10.39 5.96
CA VAL A 120 -7.01 -11.61 5.64
C VAL A 120 -7.81 -12.55 4.74
N GLU A 121 -9.10 -12.75 5.00
CA GLU A 121 -9.99 -13.63 4.21
C GLU A 121 -10.14 -13.10 2.77
N ILE A 122 -10.44 -11.82 2.61
CA ILE A 122 -10.63 -11.20 1.28
C ILE A 122 -9.31 -11.21 0.50
N TYR A 123 -8.21 -10.80 1.13
CA TYR A 123 -6.91 -10.74 0.45
C TYR A 123 -6.44 -12.14 0.03
N SER A 124 -6.64 -13.14 0.91
CA SER A 124 -6.40 -14.57 0.60
C SER A 124 -7.15 -15.02 -0.64
N SER A 125 -8.46 -14.68 -0.73
CA SER A 125 -9.30 -15.02 -1.89
C SER A 125 -8.82 -14.35 -3.18
N MET A 126 -8.37 -13.09 -3.12
CA MET A 126 -7.81 -12.39 -4.29
C MET A 126 -6.55 -13.08 -4.81
N ILE A 127 -5.65 -13.50 -3.91
CA ILE A 127 -4.44 -14.24 -4.26
C ILE A 127 -4.80 -15.56 -4.97
N ASP A 128 -5.77 -16.31 -4.43
CA ASP A 128 -6.19 -17.57 -5.01
C ASP A 128 -6.84 -17.38 -6.40
N THR A 129 -7.61 -16.30 -6.56
CA THR A 129 -8.21 -15.94 -7.85
C THR A 129 -7.12 -15.69 -8.90
N VAL A 130 -6.11 -14.90 -8.59
CA VAL A 130 -5.01 -14.63 -9.52
C VAL A 130 -4.25 -15.89 -9.90
N LYS A 131 -3.95 -16.76 -8.92
CA LYS A 131 -3.33 -18.07 -9.19
C LYS A 131 -4.16 -18.93 -10.12
N SER A 132 -5.50 -18.96 -9.91
CA SER A 132 -6.42 -19.74 -10.76
C SER A 132 -6.49 -19.24 -12.20
N LEU A 133 -6.16 -17.96 -12.41
CA LEU A 133 -6.08 -17.33 -13.73
C LEU A 133 -4.74 -17.58 -14.44
N GLY A 134 -3.76 -18.22 -13.77
CA GLY A 134 -2.46 -18.56 -14.32
C GLY A 134 -1.38 -17.49 -14.18
N SER A 135 -1.68 -16.34 -13.56
CA SER A 135 -0.71 -15.29 -13.28
C SER A 135 -0.06 -15.47 -11.91
N THR A 136 1.08 -14.84 -11.69
CA THR A 136 1.84 -14.90 -10.43
C THR A 136 1.49 -13.72 -9.53
N PRO A 137 0.77 -13.92 -8.40
CA PRO A 137 0.55 -12.84 -7.46
C PRO A 137 1.83 -12.51 -6.67
N VAL A 138 2.07 -11.22 -6.48
CA VAL A 138 3.16 -10.66 -5.68
C VAL A 138 2.53 -9.63 -4.74
N LEU A 139 2.83 -9.72 -3.45
CA LEU A 139 2.38 -8.75 -2.47
C LEU A 139 3.44 -7.67 -2.28
N MET A 140 3.03 -6.49 -1.88
CA MET A 140 3.92 -5.47 -1.33
C MET A 140 3.55 -5.26 0.14
N SER A 141 4.55 -5.12 0.99
CA SER A 141 4.35 -4.64 2.36
C SER A 141 3.86 -3.18 2.32
N LEU A 142 3.45 -2.63 3.46
CA LEU A 142 3.00 -1.24 3.52
C LEU A 142 4.19 -0.29 3.71
N PRO A 143 4.19 0.91 3.11
CA PRO A 143 5.17 1.93 3.49
C PRO A 143 4.95 2.32 4.96
N VAL A 144 5.96 2.88 5.59
CA VAL A 144 5.80 3.46 6.94
C VAL A 144 4.88 4.68 6.88
N LEU A 145 4.27 5.03 8.01
CA LEU A 145 3.58 6.29 8.19
C LEU A 145 4.28 7.15 9.27
N ASP A 146 4.08 8.46 9.22
CA ASP A 146 4.46 9.38 10.30
C ASP A 146 3.24 9.61 11.20
N PRO A 147 3.17 8.98 12.39
CA PRO A 147 1.95 8.99 13.20
C PRO A 147 1.58 10.38 13.73
N GLU A 148 2.56 11.26 13.96
CA GLU A 148 2.33 12.64 14.40
C GLU A 148 1.70 13.47 13.27
N ARG A 149 2.27 13.43 12.07
CA ARG A 149 1.72 14.13 10.90
C ARG A 149 0.34 13.58 10.57
N PHE A 150 0.19 12.26 10.52
CA PHE A 150 -1.09 11.64 10.19
C PHE A 150 -2.18 12.00 11.20
N PHE A 151 -1.88 11.91 12.51
CA PHE A 151 -2.80 12.34 13.56
C PHE A 151 -3.22 13.80 13.38
N ASN A 152 -2.27 14.70 13.16
CA ASN A 152 -2.56 16.11 12.94
C ASN A 152 -3.44 16.34 11.70
N TYR A 153 -3.19 15.60 10.63
CA TYR A 153 -3.95 15.68 9.39
C TYR A 153 -5.39 15.18 9.55
N VAL A 154 -5.59 13.98 10.11
CA VAL A 154 -6.94 13.39 10.21
C VAL A 154 -7.81 14.05 11.28
N THR A 155 -7.21 14.75 12.23
CA THR A 155 -7.92 15.45 13.30
C THR A 155 -8.13 16.94 13.06
N GLN A 156 -7.81 17.47 11.88
CA GLN A 156 -8.12 18.85 11.54
C GLN A 156 -9.63 19.12 11.65
N GLY A 157 -9.99 20.17 12.41
CA GLY A 157 -11.39 20.52 12.65
C GLY A 157 -12.15 19.56 13.59
N LEU A 158 -11.47 18.54 14.16
CA LEU A 158 -12.05 17.57 15.08
C LEU A 158 -11.60 17.79 16.53
N ASN A 159 -12.31 17.14 17.48
CA ASN A 159 -11.90 17.12 18.88
C ASN A 159 -10.69 16.19 19.08
N LYS A 160 -9.47 16.76 18.95
CA LYS A 160 -8.20 16.04 19.11
C LYS A 160 -8.07 15.33 20.46
N SER A 161 -8.58 15.93 21.54
CA SER A 161 -8.51 15.33 22.88
C SER A 161 -9.29 14.03 22.96
N ASN A 162 -10.48 13.98 22.34
CA ASN A 162 -11.28 12.75 22.28
C ASN A 162 -10.57 11.66 21.46
N VAL A 163 -10.02 12.02 20.30
CA VAL A 163 -9.26 11.09 19.47
C VAL A 163 -8.04 10.56 20.22
N LEU A 164 -7.26 11.42 20.85
CA LEU A 164 -6.09 11.01 21.63
C LEU A 164 -6.47 10.11 22.82
N LYS A 165 -7.60 10.40 23.50
CA LYS A 165 -8.13 9.55 24.56
C LYS A 165 -8.46 8.15 24.05
N TRP A 166 -9.13 8.05 22.90
CA TRP A 166 -9.45 6.76 22.28
C TRP A 166 -8.19 5.98 21.86
N LEU A 167 -7.16 6.69 21.40
CA LEU A 167 -5.83 6.13 21.09
C LEU A 167 -5.05 5.64 22.33
N GLY A 168 -5.59 5.82 23.55
CA GLY A 168 -4.91 5.45 24.79
C GLY A 168 -3.84 6.46 25.23
N GLY A 169 -3.95 7.72 24.80
CA GLY A 169 -3.05 8.82 25.17
C GLY A 169 -1.78 8.93 24.31
N THR A 170 -1.64 8.13 23.26
CA THR A 170 -0.47 8.19 22.37
C THR A 170 -0.83 7.98 20.91
N VAL A 171 -0.27 8.79 20.02
CA VAL A 171 -0.41 8.66 18.57
C VAL A 171 0.27 7.41 18.02
N LEU A 172 1.22 6.82 18.74
CA LEU A 172 1.91 5.58 18.36
C LEU A 172 0.95 4.38 18.22
N SER A 173 -0.27 4.49 18.74
CA SER A 173 -1.31 3.49 18.51
C SER A 173 -1.68 3.36 17.04
N ILE A 174 -1.59 4.45 16.27
CA ILE A 174 -1.83 4.47 14.82
C ILE A 174 -0.78 3.61 14.11
N ASP A 175 0.50 3.84 14.42
CA ASP A 175 1.60 3.07 13.84
C ASP A 175 1.50 1.57 14.19
N ARG A 176 1.14 1.23 15.45
CA ARG A 176 0.93 -0.18 15.85
C ARG A 176 -0.16 -0.86 15.03
N TRP A 177 -1.29 -0.20 14.79
CA TRP A 177 -2.38 -0.80 14.00
C TRP A 177 -1.99 -0.96 12.55
N HIS A 178 -1.36 0.04 11.97
CA HIS A 178 -0.80 -0.05 10.63
C HIS A 178 0.20 -1.20 10.53
N GLY A 179 1.12 -1.32 11.48
CA GLY A 179 2.08 -2.41 11.59
C GLY A 179 1.43 -3.80 11.70
N MET A 180 0.27 -3.92 12.38
CA MET A 180 -0.47 -5.19 12.43
C MET A 180 -0.98 -5.64 11.06
N TYR A 181 -1.48 -4.72 10.22
CA TYR A 181 -1.90 -5.03 8.85
C TYR A 181 -0.69 -5.32 7.96
N ASN A 182 0.40 -4.59 8.13
CA ASN A 182 1.66 -4.89 7.46
C ASN A 182 2.14 -6.31 7.77
N MET A 183 2.15 -6.71 9.05
CA MET A 183 2.50 -8.09 9.44
C MET A 183 1.52 -9.13 8.88
N ALA A 184 0.24 -8.79 8.71
CA ALA A 184 -0.73 -9.68 8.07
C ALA A 184 -0.39 -9.92 6.59
N VAL A 185 0.11 -8.93 5.87
CA VAL A 185 0.59 -9.08 4.48
C VAL A 185 1.74 -10.08 4.41
N PHE A 186 2.75 -9.98 5.29
CA PHE A 186 3.86 -10.94 5.33
C PHE A 186 3.37 -12.37 5.68
N ARG A 187 2.45 -12.49 6.65
CA ARG A 187 1.84 -13.80 7.00
C ARG A 187 1.07 -14.41 5.83
N LEU A 188 0.30 -13.60 5.09
CA LEU A 188 -0.39 -14.03 3.87
C LEU A 188 0.60 -14.52 2.82
N GLY A 189 1.69 -13.80 2.60
CA GLY A 189 2.77 -14.21 1.70
C GLY A 189 3.30 -15.59 2.04
N ALA A 190 3.63 -15.82 3.31
CA ALA A 190 4.10 -17.10 3.81
C ALA A 190 3.05 -18.22 3.68
N MET A 191 1.81 -17.98 4.13
CA MET A 191 0.72 -18.96 4.08
C MET A 191 0.35 -19.35 2.65
N LYS A 192 0.30 -18.38 1.75
CA LYS A 192 -0.07 -18.58 0.33
C LYS A 192 1.13 -18.97 -0.53
N LYS A 193 2.35 -18.99 0.01
CA LYS A 193 3.59 -19.22 -0.73
C LYS A 193 3.70 -18.28 -1.93
N VAL A 194 3.47 -17.00 -1.70
CA VAL A 194 3.64 -15.92 -2.68
C VAL A 194 4.69 -14.94 -2.18
N PRO A 195 5.48 -14.35 -3.06
CA PRO A 195 6.50 -13.41 -2.67
C PRO A 195 5.89 -12.11 -2.11
N VAL A 196 6.62 -11.50 -1.20
CA VAL A 196 6.32 -10.16 -0.67
C VAL A 196 7.51 -9.26 -0.97
N ILE A 197 7.30 -8.14 -1.63
CA ILE A 197 8.28 -7.07 -1.77
C ILE A 197 8.24 -6.24 -0.50
N ASP A 198 9.32 -6.22 0.24
CA ASP A 198 9.43 -5.44 1.47
C ASP A 198 9.75 -3.98 1.15
N ILE A 199 8.69 -3.17 1.09
CA ILE A 199 8.84 -1.71 0.96
C ILE A 199 8.82 -1.00 2.32
N THR A 200 8.63 -1.71 3.44
CA THR A 200 8.66 -1.13 4.78
C THR A 200 10.10 -0.87 5.22
N SER A 201 10.96 -1.89 5.10
CA SER A 201 12.34 -1.84 5.60
C SER A 201 13.16 -0.72 4.97
N VAL A 202 12.97 -0.43 3.67
CA VAL A 202 13.74 0.63 2.99
C VAL A 202 13.46 2.03 3.54
N PHE A 203 12.31 2.26 4.18
CA PHE A 203 12.06 3.48 4.93
C PHE A 203 12.64 3.41 6.35
N LEU A 204 12.46 2.29 7.06
CA LEU A 204 12.94 2.11 8.43
C LEU A 204 14.45 2.22 8.56
N GLU A 205 15.20 1.85 7.53
CA GLU A 205 16.65 2.02 7.44
C GLU A 205 17.08 3.50 7.38
N LYS A 206 16.17 4.42 7.06
CA LYS A 206 16.49 5.85 7.02
C LYS A 206 16.43 6.44 8.42
N LYS A 207 17.50 7.12 8.83
CA LYS A 207 17.58 7.80 10.14
C LYS A 207 16.40 8.75 10.38
N ASN A 208 15.93 9.41 9.33
CA ASN A 208 14.77 10.31 9.35
C ASN A 208 13.83 9.95 8.19
N TYR A 209 13.04 8.88 8.35
CA TYR A 209 12.12 8.40 7.31
C TYR A 209 11.00 9.41 6.99
N SER A 210 10.67 10.31 7.93
CA SER A 210 9.66 11.36 7.72
C SER A 210 9.99 12.30 6.55
N GLU A 211 11.28 12.39 6.13
CA GLU A 211 11.68 13.14 4.94
C GLU A 211 11.23 12.51 3.61
N TYR A 212 10.76 11.25 3.64
CA TYR A 212 10.30 10.49 2.50
C TYR A 212 8.77 10.36 2.46
N ILE A 213 8.10 10.96 3.46
CA ILE A 213 6.63 10.96 3.60
C ILE A 213 6.12 12.38 3.41
N CYS A 214 4.96 12.52 2.77
CA CYS A 214 4.24 13.78 2.59
C CYS A 214 3.76 14.34 3.95
N GLU A 215 3.27 15.58 3.94
CA GLU A 215 2.82 16.25 5.17
C GLU A 215 1.55 15.67 5.79
N ASP A 216 0.78 14.90 5.02
CA ASP A 216 -0.35 14.13 5.55
C ASP A 216 0.08 12.92 6.41
N GLY A 217 1.36 12.59 6.43
CA GLY A 217 1.94 11.52 7.25
C GLY A 217 1.72 10.11 6.72
N ILE A 218 1.10 9.92 5.53
CA ILE A 218 0.77 8.58 5.02
C ILE A 218 1.30 8.32 3.60
N HIS A 219 1.27 9.31 2.71
CA HIS A 219 1.72 9.11 1.33
C HIS A 219 3.23 9.28 1.22
N PRO A 220 3.95 8.33 0.59
CA PRO A 220 5.32 8.58 0.16
C PRO A 220 5.40 9.82 -0.75
N ASN A 221 6.37 10.68 -0.53
CA ASN A 221 6.66 11.75 -1.49
C ASN A 221 7.50 11.21 -2.66
N GLU A 222 7.93 12.08 -3.59
CA GLU A 222 8.69 11.64 -4.76
C GLU A 222 9.99 10.89 -4.40
N ARG A 223 10.69 11.31 -3.31
CA ARG A 223 11.86 10.59 -2.79
C ARG A 223 11.48 9.22 -2.20
N GLY A 224 10.33 9.14 -1.51
CA GLY A 224 9.76 7.90 -1.00
C GLY A 224 9.39 6.93 -2.12
N HIS A 225 8.81 7.41 -3.21
CA HIS A 225 8.57 6.60 -4.41
C HIS A 225 9.88 6.05 -5.02
N GLY A 226 10.99 6.80 -4.93
CA GLY A 226 12.32 6.30 -5.32
C GLY A 226 12.82 5.16 -4.42
N LEU A 227 12.53 5.18 -3.11
CA LEU A 227 12.86 4.06 -2.22
C LEU A 227 12.07 2.80 -2.57
N ILE A 228 10.77 2.95 -2.87
CA ILE A 228 9.92 1.82 -3.28
C ILE A 228 10.41 1.21 -4.59
N GLU A 229 10.77 2.03 -5.58
CA GLU A 229 11.38 1.56 -6.83
C GLU A 229 12.65 0.74 -6.54
N GLY A 230 13.54 1.25 -5.67
CA GLY A 230 14.77 0.55 -5.28
C GLY A 230 14.49 -0.83 -4.71
N ALA A 231 13.52 -0.97 -3.80
CA ALA A 231 13.10 -2.25 -3.22
C ALA A 231 12.56 -3.23 -4.28
N ILE A 232 11.81 -2.73 -5.28
CA ILE A 232 11.33 -3.56 -6.40
C ILE A 232 12.50 -4.05 -7.25
N MET A 233 13.47 -3.17 -7.56
CA MET A 233 14.63 -3.53 -8.36
C MET A 233 15.51 -4.58 -7.66
N GLU A 234 15.74 -4.44 -6.35
CA GLU A 234 16.45 -5.41 -5.52
C GLU A 234 15.73 -6.77 -5.51
N PHE A 235 14.42 -6.77 -5.28
CA PHE A 235 13.60 -7.98 -5.32
C PHE A 235 13.71 -8.74 -6.67
N LEU A 236 13.70 -8.01 -7.79
CA LEU A 236 13.85 -8.60 -9.13
C LEU A 236 15.24 -9.20 -9.32
N GLN A 237 16.29 -8.51 -8.86
CA GLN A 237 17.67 -9.00 -8.93
C GLN A 237 17.88 -10.28 -8.13
N GLU A 238 17.39 -10.31 -6.88
CA GLU A 238 17.49 -11.48 -6.00
C GLU A 238 16.79 -12.72 -6.57
N ARG A 239 15.70 -12.53 -7.29
CA ARG A 239 14.92 -13.62 -7.89
C ARG A 239 15.34 -13.94 -9.32
N ARG A 240 16.37 -13.30 -9.85
CA ARG A 240 16.86 -13.49 -11.23
C ARG A 240 15.74 -13.41 -12.26
N VAL A 241 14.88 -12.40 -12.11
CA VAL A 241 13.82 -12.12 -13.07
C VAL A 241 14.46 -11.54 -14.32
N ALA A 242 14.35 -12.22 -15.44
CA ALA A 242 14.87 -11.72 -16.72
C ALA A 242 13.91 -10.69 -17.32
N LEU A 243 14.49 -9.59 -17.75
CA LEU A 243 13.81 -8.58 -18.57
C LEU A 243 14.02 -8.92 -20.04
N LEU A 244 12.99 -8.79 -20.85
CA LEU A 244 13.08 -9.00 -22.32
C LEU A 244 13.40 -7.70 -23.05
#